data_887400e6d8854c29226270aae63cb0f9
#
_entry.id   887400e6d8854c29226270aae63cb0f9
#
_cell.length_a   1.000
_cell.length_b   1.000
_cell.length_c   1.000
_cell.angle_alpha   90.00
_cell.angle_beta   90.00
_cell.angle_gamma   90.00
#
_symmetry.space_group_name_H-M   'P 1'
#
loop_
_entity.id
_entity.type
_entity.pdbx_description
1 polymer ?
#
loop_
_entity_poly.entity_id
_entity_poly.type
_entity_poly.pdbx_seq_one_letter_code
_entity_poly.pdbx_strand_id
1 'polypeptide(L)'
;MTMAALQEQVAVEGRAAPASQGRGMVRLLTCGSVDDGKSTLIGRLLWDSAAVLDDQRAAIEQASQNRAINGDKIDFSLLLDGLQAEREQGITIDIAWRYFETSDRRFIIIDSPGHEQYTRNMATGASHAEIAILLIDARHGVKRQTRRHAAICDLVGIKKVVLAVNKMDQIDWSESAYRAIEQDFLTLAASFGFEEIATIPVAALAGDNVVRRSSHMSWYSGPTLLDYLETVEPEALPADAPFRMPIQLVLRAANDFRGYAGTVTSGRIRRGDRIVDARSGHSAIIERIVTMDGDLAIAIKGDAVVLSLDTDIDISRGAVLSETGRRPTNADVIETRLVWLSEAPFDPELGYLLRTATDLVPVTSMSVSALIDFETLESKPAHNCGVNDIADCRILLGRPASLDLFRDLPPTGSFVLISAIDGATVAGGVITWAQSGAPAMSDNVLVLNRELLAHGVCADLGNSPEDQAEFHRRAQEVAILLRSAGVPVSIEI
;
A
#
# COMPACT_ATOMS: atom_id res chain seq x y z
N MET A 1 25.43 -22.79 20.47
CA MET A 1 25.31 -23.00 19.01
C MET A 1 26.24 -22.02 18.34
N THR A 2 27.23 -22.47 17.61
CA THR A 2 28.21 -21.63 16.93
C THR A 2 27.65 -21.08 15.63
N MET A 3 28.11 -19.90 15.19
CA MET A 3 27.72 -19.27 13.92
C MET A 3 27.81 -20.22 12.70
N ALA A 4 28.70 -21.19 12.73
CA ALA A 4 28.81 -22.22 11.71
C ALA A 4 27.59 -23.17 11.63
N ALA A 5 26.99 -23.50 12.77
CA ALA A 5 25.78 -24.35 12.81
C ALA A 5 24.52 -23.61 12.33
N LEU A 6 24.48 -22.29 12.48
CA LEU A 6 23.41 -21.45 11.89
C LEU A 6 23.59 -21.33 10.37
N GLN A 7 24.82 -21.25 9.87
CA GLN A 7 25.10 -21.19 8.44
C GLN A 7 24.76 -22.51 7.73
N GLU A 8 24.99 -23.67 8.39
CA GLU A 8 24.60 -24.98 7.83
C GLU A 8 23.08 -25.19 7.81
N GLN A 9 22.33 -24.72 8.83
CA GLN A 9 20.86 -24.81 8.82
C GLN A 9 20.21 -23.90 7.78
N VAL A 10 20.74 -22.70 7.57
CA VAL A 10 20.26 -21.77 6.52
C VAL A 10 20.61 -22.27 5.12
N ALA A 11 21.72 -23.01 4.96
CA ALA A 11 22.12 -23.60 3.67
C ALA A 11 21.26 -24.81 3.26
N VAL A 12 20.60 -25.49 4.21
CA VAL A 12 19.73 -26.64 3.94
C VAL A 12 18.30 -26.21 3.57
N GLU A 13 17.81 -25.08 4.09
CA GLU A 13 16.50 -24.54 3.73
C GLU A 13 16.52 -23.61 2.50
N GLY A 14 17.69 -23.20 2.04
CA GLY A 14 17.90 -22.26 0.92
C GLY A 14 18.15 -22.91 -0.45
N ARG A 15 17.84 -24.19 -0.66
CA ARG A 15 17.77 -24.74 -2.01
C ARG A 15 16.48 -24.24 -2.67
N ALA A 16 16.58 -23.09 -3.34
CA ALA A 16 15.62 -22.71 -4.35
C ALA A 16 15.40 -23.92 -5.28
N ALA A 17 14.15 -24.38 -5.38
CA ALA A 17 13.75 -25.28 -6.43
C ALA A 17 14.25 -24.75 -7.78
N PRO A 18 14.61 -25.58 -8.76
CA PRO A 18 15.13 -25.14 -10.04
C PRO A 18 14.15 -24.10 -10.60
N ALA A 19 14.66 -22.92 -10.94
CA ALA A 19 13.86 -21.86 -11.54
C ALA A 19 13.15 -22.46 -12.75
N SER A 20 11.85 -22.65 -12.64
CA SER A 20 11.02 -22.96 -13.79
C SER A 20 11.23 -21.81 -14.78
N GLN A 21 11.43 -22.12 -16.07
CA GLN A 21 11.54 -21.11 -17.13
C GLN A 21 10.19 -20.39 -17.37
N GLY A 22 9.29 -20.40 -16.39
CA GLY A 22 7.97 -19.80 -16.42
C GLY A 22 7.98 -18.30 -16.19
N ARG A 23 6.90 -17.65 -16.58
CA ARG A 23 6.56 -16.26 -16.24
C ARG A 23 6.55 -16.10 -14.73
N GLY A 24 7.10 -15.04 -14.18
CA GLY A 24 7.31 -14.80 -12.75
C GLY A 24 6.13 -15.14 -11.80
N MET A 25 6.25 -14.76 -10.56
CA MET A 25 5.21 -14.93 -9.54
C MET A 25 4.21 -13.77 -9.57
N VAL A 26 2.92 -14.06 -9.39
CA VAL A 26 1.83 -13.06 -9.34
C VAL A 26 1.06 -13.19 -8.04
N ARG A 27 0.75 -12.04 -7.43
CA ARG A 27 -0.05 -11.93 -6.21
C ARG A 27 -1.48 -11.51 -6.57
N LEU A 28 -2.43 -12.36 -6.22
CA LEU A 28 -3.85 -12.23 -6.54
C LEU A 28 -4.64 -11.94 -5.28
N LEU A 29 -5.39 -10.85 -5.24
CA LEU A 29 -6.41 -10.64 -4.21
C LEU A 29 -7.72 -11.30 -4.65
N THR A 30 -8.38 -12.01 -3.75
CA THR A 30 -9.79 -12.39 -3.95
C THR A 30 -10.67 -11.59 -3.00
N CYS A 31 -11.66 -10.89 -3.53
CA CYS A 31 -12.61 -10.10 -2.76
C CYS A 31 -14.03 -10.20 -3.35
N GLY A 32 -15.02 -9.91 -2.54
CA GLY A 32 -16.44 -10.06 -2.85
C GLY A 32 -17.23 -10.12 -1.54
N SER A 33 -18.55 -10.01 -1.61
CA SER A 33 -19.40 -10.09 -0.42
C SER A 33 -19.38 -11.48 0.21
N VAL A 34 -19.90 -11.58 1.41
CA VAL A 34 -20.19 -12.87 2.03
C VAL A 34 -21.11 -13.66 1.07
N ASP A 35 -20.89 -14.95 0.95
CA ASP A 35 -21.62 -15.90 0.09
C ASP A 35 -21.46 -15.70 -1.43
N ASP A 36 -20.63 -14.78 -1.92
CA ASP A 36 -20.35 -14.68 -3.36
C ASP A 36 -19.51 -15.87 -3.88
N GLY A 37 -18.95 -16.71 -2.97
CA GLY A 37 -18.27 -17.97 -3.30
C GLY A 37 -16.75 -17.86 -3.44
N LYS A 38 -16.10 -16.92 -2.73
CA LYS A 38 -14.64 -16.73 -2.72
C LYS A 38 -13.92 -18.04 -2.36
N SER A 39 -14.22 -18.59 -1.19
CA SER A 39 -13.57 -19.81 -0.70
C SER A 39 -13.80 -21.00 -1.65
N THR A 40 -14.98 -21.10 -2.25
CA THR A 40 -15.27 -22.12 -3.26
C THR A 40 -14.40 -21.95 -4.50
N LEU A 41 -14.27 -20.69 -5.00
CA LEU A 41 -13.45 -20.41 -6.19
C LEU A 41 -11.97 -20.69 -5.97
N ILE A 42 -11.42 -20.24 -4.83
CA ILE A 42 -10.02 -20.47 -4.49
C ILE A 42 -9.77 -21.98 -4.30
N GLY A 43 -10.62 -22.64 -3.52
CA GLY A 43 -10.51 -24.07 -3.30
C GLY A 43 -10.61 -24.87 -4.61
N ARG A 44 -11.45 -24.45 -5.54
CA ARG A 44 -11.55 -25.03 -6.88
C ARG A 44 -10.29 -24.81 -7.71
N LEU A 45 -9.73 -23.62 -7.72
CA LEU A 45 -8.46 -23.33 -8.38
C LEU A 45 -7.33 -24.22 -7.84
N LEU A 46 -7.21 -24.32 -6.52
CA LEU A 46 -6.19 -25.16 -5.87
C LEU A 46 -6.39 -26.64 -6.21
N TRP A 47 -7.63 -27.11 -6.19
CA TRP A 47 -7.98 -28.51 -6.49
C TRP A 47 -7.64 -28.90 -7.94
N ASP A 48 -8.05 -28.07 -8.89
CA ASP A 48 -7.88 -28.37 -10.31
C ASP A 48 -6.44 -28.12 -10.81
N SER A 49 -5.66 -27.25 -10.12
CA SER A 49 -4.24 -27.00 -10.41
C SER A 49 -3.29 -28.05 -9.85
N ALA A 50 -3.81 -29.18 -9.32
CA ALA A 50 -3.03 -30.23 -8.67
C ALA A 50 -2.12 -29.77 -7.50
N ALA A 51 -2.42 -28.59 -6.91
CA ALA A 51 -1.71 -28.04 -5.76
C ALA A 51 -2.05 -28.77 -4.44
N VAL A 52 -3.04 -29.66 -4.45
CA VAL A 52 -3.52 -30.40 -3.28
C VAL A 52 -2.94 -31.80 -3.29
N LEU A 53 -2.30 -32.20 -2.20
CA LEU A 53 -1.71 -33.54 -2.03
C LEU A 53 -2.80 -34.62 -1.96
N ASP A 54 -2.47 -35.85 -2.36
CA ASP A 54 -3.44 -36.97 -2.46
C ASP A 54 -4.10 -37.31 -1.12
N ASP A 55 -3.37 -37.23 -0.02
CA ASP A 55 -3.87 -37.42 1.34
C ASP A 55 -4.86 -36.33 1.76
N GLN A 56 -4.58 -35.09 1.40
CA GLN A 56 -5.49 -33.96 1.61
C GLN A 56 -6.76 -34.08 0.77
N ARG A 57 -6.63 -34.54 -0.50
CA ARG A 57 -7.79 -34.82 -1.37
C ARG A 57 -8.72 -35.84 -0.75
N ALA A 58 -8.18 -36.98 -0.32
CA ALA A 58 -8.97 -38.03 0.33
C ALA A 58 -9.66 -37.53 1.61
N ALA A 59 -8.97 -36.72 2.44
CA ALA A 59 -9.54 -36.16 3.66
C ALA A 59 -10.70 -35.21 3.38
N ILE A 60 -10.60 -34.37 2.35
CA ILE A 60 -11.64 -33.42 1.95
C ILE A 60 -12.84 -34.14 1.36
N GLU A 61 -12.63 -35.14 0.51
CA GLU A 61 -13.70 -35.96 -0.04
C GLU A 61 -14.51 -36.64 1.09
N GLN A 62 -13.81 -37.20 2.08
CA GLN A 62 -14.45 -37.83 3.23
C GLN A 62 -15.18 -36.81 4.11
N ALA A 63 -14.60 -35.63 4.35
CA ALA A 63 -15.22 -34.57 5.12
C ALA A 63 -16.46 -33.98 4.42
N SER A 64 -16.40 -33.86 3.09
CA SER A 64 -17.53 -33.41 2.26
C SER A 64 -18.71 -34.37 2.32
N GLN A 65 -18.46 -35.67 2.26
CA GLN A 65 -19.48 -36.71 2.40
C GLN A 65 -20.19 -36.65 3.77
N ASN A 66 -19.44 -36.38 4.84
CA ASN A 66 -19.99 -36.28 6.20
C ASN A 66 -20.85 -34.99 6.42
N ARG A 67 -20.64 -33.93 5.66
CA ARG A 67 -21.45 -32.68 5.75
C ARG A 67 -22.77 -32.74 4.98
N ALA A 68 -22.99 -33.71 4.09
CA ALA A 68 -24.25 -34.12 3.42
C ALA A 68 -25.26 -33.01 2.98
N ILE A 69 -24.85 -31.77 2.86
CA ILE A 69 -25.73 -30.64 2.57
C ILE A 69 -26.01 -30.51 1.06
N ASN A 70 -25.13 -31.04 0.19
CA ASN A 70 -25.19 -30.83 -1.26
C ASN A 70 -25.06 -32.10 -2.14
N GLY A 71 -25.39 -33.29 -1.62
CA GLY A 71 -25.20 -34.55 -2.37
C GLY A 71 -23.72 -34.89 -2.54
N ASP A 72 -23.36 -35.59 -3.61
CA ASP A 72 -22.00 -36.07 -3.89
C ASP A 72 -20.96 -35.00 -4.29
N LYS A 73 -21.23 -33.71 -3.98
CA LYS A 73 -20.35 -32.61 -4.36
C LYS A 73 -19.30 -32.30 -3.31
N ILE A 74 -18.06 -32.10 -3.75
CA ILE A 74 -16.93 -31.72 -2.89
C ILE A 74 -17.14 -30.29 -2.37
N ASP A 75 -16.96 -30.10 -1.06
CA ASP A 75 -16.93 -28.77 -0.45
C ASP A 75 -15.51 -28.21 -0.50
N PHE A 76 -15.21 -27.45 -1.55
CA PHE A 76 -13.88 -26.86 -1.77
C PHE A 76 -13.50 -25.80 -0.73
N SER A 77 -14.44 -25.24 0.04
CA SER A 77 -14.15 -24.28 1.11
C SER A 77 -13.31 -24.90 2.23
N LEU A 78 -13.44 -26.22 2.43
CA LEU A 78 -12.66 -26.96 3.43
C LEU A 78 -11.14 -26.91 3.22
N LEU A 79 -10.68 -26.58 2.00
CA LEU A 79 -9.27 -26.35 1.72
C LEU A 79 -8.71 -25.08 2.36
N LEU A 80 -9.58 -24.13 2.69
CA LEU A 80 -9.21 -22.79 3.11
C LEU A 80 -9.43 -22.52 4.60
N ASP A 81 -10.43 -23.17 5.19
CA ASP A 81 -10.83 -22.92 6.59
C ASP A 81 -9.70 -23.30 7.57
N GLY A 82 -8.83 -22.32 7.86
CA GLY A 82 -7.67 -22.48 8.74
C GLY A 82 -8.00 -22.32 10.21
N LEU A 83 -8.81 -21.31 10.56
CA LEU A 83 -9.16 -20.98 11.94
C LEU A 83 -10.42 -21.73 12.39
N GLN A 84 -10.45 -22.13 13.66
CA GLN A 84 -11.66 -22.79 14.22
C GLN A 84 -12.88 -21.86 14.13
N ALA A 85 -12.71 -20.55 14.39
CA ALA A 85 -13.76 -19.57 14.30
C ALA A 85 -14.31 -19.40 12.86
N GLU A 86 -13.46 -19.50 11.84
CA GLU A 86 -13.86 -19.47 10.43
C GLU A 86 -14.72 -20.67 10.07
N ARG A 87 -14.34 -21.87 10.56
CA ARG A 87 -15.11 -23.11 10.39
C ARG A 87 -16.47 -23.10 11.06
N GLU A 88 -16.56 -22.48 12.25
CA GLU A 88 -17.80 -22.35 13.02
C GLU A 88 -18.75 -21.34 12.43
N GLN A 89 -18.22 -20.20 11.93
CA GLN A 89 -19.01 -19.10 11.37
C GLN A 89 -19.23 -19.20 9.86
N GLY A 90 -18.41 -19.99 9.15
CA GLY A 90 -18.47 -20.11 7.69
C GLY A 90 -18.03 -18.85 6.94
N ILE A 91 -17.22 -17.99 7.56
CA ILE A 91 -16.73 -16.74 6.97
C ILE A 91 -15.21 -16.63 7.14
N THR A 92 -14.54 -16.02 6.18
CA THR A 92 -13.13 -15.62 6.30
C THR A 92 -13.04 -14.42 7.24
N ILE A 93 -12.21 -14.50 8.27
CA ILE A 93 -12.01 -13.45 9.29
C ILE A 93 -10.71 -12.71 9.04
N ASP A 94 -9.63 -13.45 8.79
CA ASP A 94 -8.29 -12.89 8.59
C ASP A 94 -7.77 -13.15 7.18
N ILE A 95 -6.67 -12.48 6.82
CA ILE A 95 -6.03 -12.67 5.53
C ILE A 95 -5.32 -14.01 5.51
N ALA A 96 -5.60 -14.83 4.50
CA ALA A 96 -4.89 -16.08 4.29
C ALA A 96 -4.09 -16.05 2.98
N TRP A 97 -2.87 -16.53 3.04
CA TRP A 97 -1.97 -16.64 1.90
C TRP A 97 -1.95 -18.08 1.42
N ARG A 98 -2.25 -18.30 0.14
CA ARG A 98 -2.24 -19.62 -0.49
C ARG A 98 -1.33 -19.60 -1.70
N TYR A 99 -0.56 -20.65 -1.86
CA TYR A 99 0.42 -20.79 -2.91
C TYR A 99 0.01 -21.92 -3.85
N PHE A 100 0.07 -21.66 -5.13
CA PHE A 100 -0.02 -22.69 -6.13
C PHE A 100 0.83 -22.34 -7.35
N GLU A 101 1.13 -23.34 -8.16
CA GLU A 101 1.88 -23.16 -9.39
C GLU A 101 1.26 -23.98 -10.52
N THR A 102 1.43 -23.50 -11.72
CA THR A 102 1.17 -24.22 -12.96
C THR A 102 2.49 -24.44 -13.68
N SER A 103 2.46 -25.09 -14.85
CA SER A 103 3.66 -25.21 -15.70
C SER A 103 4.26 -23.85 -16.07
N ASP A 104 3.44 -22.80 -16.15
CA ASP A 104 3.78 -21.51 -16.75
C ASP A 104 4.04 -20.42 -15.73
N ARG A 105 3.41 -20.48 -14.53
CA ARG A 105 3.47 -19.38 -13.56
C ARG A 105 3.24 -19.84 -12.12
N ARG A 106 3.82 -19.08 -11.17
CA ARG A 106 3.56 -19.21 -9.73
C ARG A 106 2.59 -18.14 -9.26
N PHE A 107 1.71 -18.51 -8.32
CA PHE A 107 0.67 -17.64 -7.80
C PHE A 107 0.67 -17.62 -6.28
N ILE A 108 0.42 -16.44 -5.74
CA ILE A 108 0.06 -16.25 -4.33
C ILE A 108 -1.36 -15.69 -4.32
N ILE A 109 -2.31 -16.45 -3.80
CA ILE A 109 -3.66 -15.98 -3.56
C ILE A 109 -3.71 -15.36 -2.16
N ILE A 110 -4.20 -14.15 -2.10
CA ILE A 110 -4.49 -13.41 -0.88
C ILE A 110 -6.00 -13.48 -0.70
N ASP A 111 -6.45 -14.42 0.14
CA ASP A 111 -7.86 -14.55 0.46
C ASP A 111 -8.23 -13.49 1.50
N SER A 112 -9.23 -12.69 1.20
CA SER A 112 -9.66 -11.58 2.04
C SER A 112 -11.10 -11.75 2.53
N PRO A 113 -11.40 -11.27 3.76
CA PRO A 113 -12.75 -11.30 4.30
C PRO A 113 -13.75 -10.56 3.42
N GLY A 114 -14.97 -11.10 3.30
CA GLY A 114 -16.07 -10.45 2.58
C GLY A 114 -16.97 -9.58 3.45
N HIS A 115 -16.87 -9.67 4.78
CA HIS A 115 -17.73 -8.96 5.70
C HIS A 115 -17.24 -7.51 5.94
N GLU A 116 -18.16 -6.57 6.05
CA GLU A 116 -17.84 -5.14 6.22
C GLU A 116 -16.95 -4.86 7.44
N GLN A 117 -17.15 -5.57 8.54
CA GLN A 117 -16.35 -5.42 9.76
C GLN A 117 -14.86 -5.75 9.57
N TYR A 118 -14.51 -6.52 8.55
CA TYR A 118 -13.14 -6.93 8.27
C TYR A 118 -12.53 -6.19 7.09
N THR A 119 -13.07 -5.03 6.72
CA THR A 119 -12.55 -4.19 5.62
C THR A 119 -11.07 -3.84 5.80
N ARG A 120 -10.59 -3.69 7.06
CA ARG A 120 -9.17 -3.51 7.39
C ARG A 120 -8.30 -4.63 6.80
N ASN A 121 -8.70 -5.87 7.03
CA ASN A 121 -7.96 -7.03 6.53
C ASN A 121 -7.99 -7.08 5.00
N MET A 122 -9.14 -6.77 4.39
CA MET A 122 -9.26 -6.65 2.93
C MET A 122 -8.32 -5.58 2.36
N ALA A 123 -8.29 -4.37 2.93
CA ALA A 123 -7.41 -3.29 2.50
C ALA A 123 -5.92 -3.66 2.66
N THR A 124 -5.57 -4.34 3.74
CA THR A 124 -4.21 -4.86 3.96
C THR A 124 -3.85 -5.91 2.90
N GLY A 125 -4.74 -6.86 2.59
CA GLY A 125 -4.53 -7.85 1.53
C GLY A 125 -4.36 -7.17 0.16
N ALA A 126 -5.22 -6.21 -0.15
CA ALA A 126 -5.19 -5.47 -1.40
C ALA A 126 -3.86 -4.73 -1.62
N SER A 127 -3.27 -4.16 -0.56
CA SER A 127 -1.99 -3.42 -0.67
C SER A 127 -0.79 -4.30 -1.07
N HIS A 128 -0.94 -5.62 -1.02
CA HIS A 128 0.10 -6.59 -1.42
C HIS A 128 -0.18 -7.26 -2.76
N ALA A 129 -1.36 -7.04 -3.34
CA ALA A 129 -1.79 -7.68 -4.57
C ALA A 129 -1.40 -6.88 -5.81
N GLU A 130 -1.25 -7.57 -6.91
CA GLU A 130 -0.98 -7.01 -8.24
C GLU A 130 -2.23 -7.06 -9.12
N ILE A 131 -3.11 -8.03 -8.85
CA ILE A 131 -4.37 -8.23 -9.59
C ILE A 131 -5.46 -8.52 -8.57
N ALA A 132 -6.66 -7.96 -8.77
CA ALA A 132 -7.82 -8.28 -7.94
C ALA A 132 -8.84 -9.12 -8.71
N ILE A 133 -9.33 -10.17 -8.05
CA ILE A 133 -10.47 -10.96 -8.50
C ILE A 133 -11.68 -10.53 -7.67
N LEU A 134 -12.57 -9.74 -8.26
CA LEU A 134 -13.82 -9.29 -7.67
C LEU A 134 -14.92 -10.29 -8.00
N LEU A 135 -15.43 -10.98 -6.98
CA LEU A 135 -16.53 -11.93 -7.16
C LEU A 135 -17.89 -11.22 -7.00
N ILE A 136 -18.81 -11.59 -7.88
CA ILE A 136 -20.22 -11.20 -7.80
C ILE A 136 -21.09 -12.45 -7.94
N ASP A 137 -22.06 -12.63 -7.04
CA ASP A 137 -23.10 -13.63 -7.20
C ASP A 137 -24.07 -13.18 -8.30
N ALA A 138 -24.17 -13.96 -9.37
CA ALA A 138 -25.01 -13.66 -10.54
C ALA A 138 -26.49 -13.43 -10.21
N ARG A 139 -26.99 -13.94 -9.09
CA ARG A 139 -28.37 -13.73 -8.62
C ARG A 139 -28.61 -12.32 -8.08
N HIS A 140 -27.54 -11.64 -7.67
CA HIS A 140 -27.67 -10.38 -6.92
C HIS A 140 -27.03 -9.18 -7.62
N GLY A 141 -26.10 -9.40 -8.57
CA GLY A 141 -25.41 -8.33 -9.28
C GLY A 141 -24.49 -7.47 -8.38
N VAL A 142 -24.24 -6.25 -8.82
CA VAL A 142 -23.32 -5.30 -8.17
C VAL A 142 -23.93 -4.78 -6.85
N LYS A 143 -23.32 -5.14 -5.71
CA LYS A 143 -23.74 -4.72 -4.37
C LYS A 143 -22.91 -3.53 -3.87
N ARG A 144 -23.37 -2.88 -2.78
CA ARG A 144 -22.59 -1.84 -2.07
C ARG A 144 -21.20 -2.31 -1.67
N GLN A 145 -21.09 -3.56 -1.21
CA GLN A 145 -19.79 -4.14 -0.83
C GLN A 145 -18.87 -4.32 -2.04
N THR A 146 -19.41 -4.69 -3.22
CA THR A 146 -18.65 -4.76 -4.47
C THR A 146 -18.05 -3.38 -4.83
N ARG A 147 -18.85 -2.31 -4.70
CA ARG A 147 -18.42 -0.92 -4.93
C ARG A 147 -17.29 -0.52 -3.97
N ARG A 148 -17.43 -0.84 -2.67
CA ARG A 148 -16.40 -0.58 -1.67
C ARG A 148 -15.10 -1.33 -1.96
N HIS A 149 -15.18 -2.62 -2.29
CA HIS A 149 -14.00 -3.41 -2.64
C HIS A 149 -13.28 -2.85 -3.88
N ALA A 150 -14.03 -2.47 -4.91
CA ALA A 150 -13.47 -1.83 -6.10
C ALA A 150 -12.77 -0.51 -5.76
N ALA A 151 -13.40 0.33 -4.92
CA ALA A 151 -12.82 1.60 -4.48
C ALA A 151 -11.53 1.40 -3.65
N ILE A 152 -11.46 0.37 -2.80
CA ILE A 152 -10.24 0.05 -2.06
C ILE A 152 -9.16 -0.49 -3.00
N CYS A 153 -9.50 -1.36 -3.97
CA CYS A 153 -8.55 -1.83 -4.98
C CYS A 153 -7.95 -0.66 -5.79
N ASP A 154 -8.77 0.30 -6.19
CA ASP A 154 -8.31 1.52 -6.85
C ASP A 154 -7.42 2.37 -5.95
N LEU A 155 -7.83 2.58 -4.68
CA LEU A 155 -7.07 3.34 -3.69
C LEU A 155 -5.65 2.80 -3.49
N VAL A 156 -5.50 1.48 -3.43
CA VAL A 156 -4.18 0.84 -3.25
C VAL A 156 -3.43 0.64 -4.56
N GLY A 157 -3.97 1.11 -5.69
CA GLY A 157 -3.31 1.17 -7.00
C GLY A 157 -3.35 -0.12 -7.80
N ILE A 158 -4.26 -1.03 -7.53
CA ILE A 158 -4.48 -2.19 -8.40
C ILE A 158 -5.04 -1.71 -9.75
N LYS A 159 -4.35 -2.05 -10.84
CA LYS A 159 -4.71 -1.62 -12.20
C LYS A 159 -5.45 -2.69 -13.00
N LYS A 160 -5.29 -3.95 -12.63
CA LYS A 160 -5.86 -5.07 -13.35
C LYS A 160 -6.86 -5.82 -12.48
N VAL A 161 -8.08 -5.93 -12.99
CA VAL A 161 -9.20 -6.49 -12.26
C VAL A 161 -9.87 -7.60 -13.07
N VAL A 162 -10.15 -8.71 -12.43
CA VAL A 162 -11.04 -9.75 -12.96
C VAL A 162 -12.38 -9.65 -12.26
N LEU A 163 -13.43 -9.39 -13.00
CA LEU A 163 -14.79 -9.54 -12.54
C LEU A 163 -15.23 -11.00 -12.75
N ALA A 164 -15.26 -11.79 -11.71
CA ALA A 164 -15.77 -13.16 -11.74
C ALA A 164 -17.26 -13.14 -11.38
N VAL A 165 -18.13 -13.26 -12.39
CA VAL A 165 -19.58 -13.40 -12.18
C VAL A 165 -19.87 -14.86 -11.87
N ASN A 166 -20.00 -15.16 -10.59
CA ASN A 166 -20.09 -16.51 -10.05
C ASN A 166 -21.52 -16.99 -9.88
N LYS A 167 -21.70 -18.30 -9.73
CA LYS A 167 -22.98 -19.01 -9.57
C LYS A 167 -23.87 -18.87 -10.81
N MET A 168 -23.27 -18.90 -11.99
CA MET A 168 -24.02 -18.89 -13.25
C MET A 168 -24.97 -20.09 -13.36
N ASP A 169 -24.65 -21.20 -12.71
CA ASP A 169 -25.51 -22.38 -12.57
C ASP A 169 -26.82 -22.10 -11.84
N GLN A 170 -26.90 -21.07 -11.00
CA GLN A 170 -28.09 -20.67 -10.25
C GLN A 170 -29.04 -19.77 -11.06
N ILE A 171 -28.64 -19.34 -12.23
CA ILE A 171 -29.41 -18.49 -13.16
C ILE A 171 -29.48 -19.12 -14.54
N ASP A 172 -29.41 -20.45 -14.62
CA ASP A 172 -29.46 -21.22 -15.85
C ASP A 172 -28.49 -20.75 -16.94
N TRP A 173 -27.27 -20.33 -16.53
CA TRP A 173 -26.19 -19.84 -17.41
C TRP A 173 -26.62 -18.71 -18.34
N SER A 174 -27.57 -17.86 -17.91
CA SER A 174 -28.15 -16.79 -18.69
C SER A 174 -27.16 -15.75 -19.18
N GLU A 175 -26.95 -15.64 -20.51
CA GLU A 175 -26.11 -14.61 -21.11
C GLU A 175 -26.64 -13.20 -20.81
N SER A 176 -27.98 -13.00 -20.91
CA SER A 176 -28.56 -11.67 -20.68
C SER A 176 -28.33 -11.15 -19.26
N ALA A 177 -28.43 -12.02 -18.24
CA ALA A 177 -28.14 -11.67 -16.86
C ALA A 177 -26.66 -11.34 -16.67
N TYR A 178 -25.77 -12.16 -17.25
CA TYR A 178 -24.33 -11.87 -17.21
C TYR A 178 -24.01 -10.52 -17.84
N ARG A 179 -24.52 -10.22 -19.05
CA ARG A 179 -24.27 -8.96 -19.76
C ARG A 179 -24.76 -7.74 -18.98
N ALA A 180 -25.90 -7.86 -18.30
CA ALA A 180 -26.40 -6.79 -17.44
C ALA A 180 -25.44 -6.50 -16.28
N ILE A 181 -24.94 -7.52 -15.58
CA ILE A 181 -23.98 -7.38 -14.48
C ILE A 181 -22.65 -6.83 -14.98
N GLU A 182 -22.16 -7.32 -16.11
CA GLU A 182 -20.94 -6.83 -16.76
C GLU A 182 -21.05 -5.32 -17.03
N GLN A 183 -22.16 -4.89 -17.66
CA GLN A 183 -22.40 -3.48 -18.00
C GLN A 183 -22.52 -2.60 -16.75
N ASP A 184 -23.20 -3.06 -15.71
CA ASP A 184 -23.33 -2.35 -14.43
C ASP A 184 -21.95 -2.15 -13.78
N PHE A 185 -21.12 -3.20 -13.78
CA PHE A 185 -19.78 -3.10 -13.22
C PHE A 185 -18.86 -2.23 -14.07
N LEU A 186 -18.87 -2.34 -15.38
CA LEU A 186 -18.05 -1.50 -16.26
C LEU A 186 -18.43 -0.02 -16.14
N THR A 187 -19.71 0.29 -15.96
CA THR A 187 -20.18 1.66 -15.69
C THR A 187 -19.65 2.18 -14.37
N LEU A 188 -19.69 1.36 -13.33
CA LEU A 188 -19.08 1.66 -12.03
C LEU A 188 -17.55 1.88 -12.15
N ALA A 189 -16.88 0.97 -12.84
CA ALA A 189 -15.42 0.94 -12.95
C ALA A 189 -14.84 2.11 -13.76
N ALA A 190 -15.66 2.77 -14.60
CA ALA A 190 -15.26 3.96 -15.35
C ALA A 190 -14.83 5.15 -14.46
N SER A 191 -15.22 5.15 -13.16
CA SER A 191 -14.81 6.16 -12.18
C SER A 191 -13.50 5.83 -11.47
N PHE A 192 -12.92 4.64 -11.70
CA PHE A 192 -11.67 4.18 -11.10
C PHE A 192 -10.52 4.21 -12.12
N GLY A 193 -9.29 4.13 -11.62
CA GLY A 193 -8.09 4.10 -12.44
C GLY A 193 -7.69 2.69 -12.90
N PHE A 194 -8.64 1.76 -13.09
CA PHE A 194 -8.35 0.44 -13.64
C PHE A 194 -7.98 0.55 -15.12
N GLU A 195 -6.90 -0.12 -15.52
CA GLU A 195 -6.41 -0.11 -16.90
C GLU A 195 -6.90 -1.31 -17.70
N GLU A 196 -7.13 -2.43 -17.02
CA GLU A 196 -7.62 -3.66 -17.64
C GLU A 196 -8.68 -4.31 -16.75
N ILE A 197 -9.82 -4.61 -17.33
CA ILE A 197 -10.91 -5.31 -16.67
C ILE A 197 -11.29 -6.52 -17.53
N ALA A 198 -11.04 -7.71 -17.02
CA ALA A 198 -11.51 -8.95 -17.62
C ALA A 198 -12.79 -9.39 -16.92
N THR A 199 -13.84 -9.67 -17.70
CA THR A 199 -15.12 -10.15 -17.17
C THR A 199 -15.31 -11.61 -17.54
N ILE A 200 -15.50 -12.48 -16.54
CA ILE A 200 -15.53 -13.94 -16.72
C ILE A 200 -16.76 -14.52 -16.01
N PRO A 201 -17.71 -15.13 -16.73
CA PRO A 201 -18.81 -15.85 -16.10
C PRO A 201 -18.31 -17.21 -15.62
N VAL A 202 -18.52 -17.51 -14.33
CA VAL A 202 -18.03 -18.76 -13.71
C VAL A 202 -19.11 -19.46 -12.91
N ALA A 203 -19.00 -20.78 -12.76
CA ALA A 203 -19.70 -21.55 -11.75
C ALA A 203 -18.65 -22.29 -10.93
N ALA A 204 -18.13 -21.66 -9.87
CA ALA A 204 -16.99 -22.15 -9.10
C ALA A 204 -17.20 -23.56 -8.56
N LEU A 205 -18.40 -23.89 -8.09
CA LEU A 205 -18.74 -25.22 -7.58
C LEU A 205 -18.70 -26.29 -8.67
N ALA A 206 -19.20 -25.98 -9.88
CA ALA A 206 -19.19 -26.90 -11.02
C ALA A 206 -17.84 -26.90 -11.76
N GLY A 207 -17.06 -25.81 -11.67
CA GLY A 207 -15.77 -25.62 -12.32
C GLY A 207 -15.87 -24.96 -13.70
N ASP A 208 -17.07 -24.50 -14.10
CA ASP A 208 -17.28 -23.86 -15.38
C ASP A 208 -16.49 -22.56 -15.49
N ASN A 209 -15.68 -22.43 -16.54
CA ASN A 209 -14.80 -21.32 -16.86
C ASN A 209 -13.79 -20.95 -15.74
N VAL A 210 -13.55 -21.85 -14.77
CA VAL A 210 -12.49 -21.66 -13.78
C VAL A 210 -11.14 -22.11 -14.36
N VAL A 211 -10.98 -23.40 -14.62
CA VAL A 211 -9.81 -24.01 -15.26
C VAL A 211 -10.15 -24.53 -16.65
N ARG A 212 -11.39 -24.97 -16.85
CA ARG A 212 -11.87 -25.53 -18.11
C ARG A 212 -13.04 -24.75 -18.63
N ARG A 213 -13.12 -24.61 -19.96
CA ARG A 213 -14.25 -23.94 -20.61
C ARG A 213 -15.55 -24.67 -20.30
N SER A 214 -16.59 -23.87 -20.04
CA SER A 214 -17.92 -24.36 -19.80
C SER A 214 -18.57 -24.89 -21.09
N SER A 215 -19.22 -26.03 -20.99
CA SER A 215 -20.12 -26.53 -22.06
C SER A 215 -21.50 -25.86 -22.02
N HIS A 216 -21.87 -25.25 -20.90
CA HIS A 216 -23.15 -24.59 -20.68
C HIS A 216 -23.19 -23.14 -21.18
N MET A 217 -22.03 -22.50 -21.25
CA MET A 217 -21.89 -21.08 -21.67
C MET A 217 -21.18 -20.97 -23.02
N SER A 218 -21.75 -21.61 -24.07
CA SER A 218 -21.20 -21.60 -25.43
C SER A 218 -21.17 -20.18 -26.06
N TRP A 219 -21.94 -19.26 -25.53
CA TRP A 219 -21.96 -17.85 -25.91
C TRP A 219 -20.73 -17.06 -25.39
N TYR A 220 -20.03 -17.61 -24.41
CA TYR A 220 -18.81 -16.97 -23.88
C TYR A 220 -17.57 -17.47 -24.63
N SER A 221 -16.89 -16.56 -25.34
CA SER A 221 -15.69 -16.86 -26.13
C SER A 221 -14.37 -16.43 -25.46
N GLY A 222 -14.45 -15.77 -24.28
CA GLY A 222 -13.29 -15.31 -23.55
C GLY A 222 -12.44 -16.43 -22.94
N PRO A 223 -11.35 -16.10 -22.24
CA PRO A 223 -10.50 -17.08 -21.55
C PRO A 223 -11.21 -17.67 -20.32
N THR A 224 -10.75 -18.81 -19.83
CA THR A 224 -11.07 -19.23 -18.46
C THR A 224 -10.34 -18.34 -17.45
N LEU A 225 -10.73 -18.44 -16.17
CA LEU A 225 -10.06 -17.67 -15.15
C LEU A 225 -8.57 -17.99 -15.08
N LEU A 226 -8.20 -19.29 -15.12
CA LEU A 226 -6.81 -19.72 -15.08
C LEU A 226 -6.03 -19.26 -16.33
N ASP A 227 -6.60 -19.42 -17.54
CA ASP A 227 -5.96 -18.95 -18.79
C ASP A 227 -5.63 -17.46 -18.72
N TYR A 228 -6.57 -16.64 -18.20
CA TYR A 228 -6.33 -15.21 -18.00
C TYR A 228 -5.20 -14.97 -17.00
N LEU A 229 -5.22 -15.60 -15.83
CA LEU A 229 -4.22 -15.43 -14.79
C LEU A 229 -2.81 -15.87 -15.25
N GLU A 230 -2.71 -16.86 -16.10
CA GLU A 230 -1.43 -17.29 -16.68
C GLU A 230 -0.87 -16.29 -17.69
N THR A 231 -1.73 -15.56 -18.38
CA THR A 231 -1.32 -14.67 -19.48
C THR A 231 -1.19 -13.21 -19.08
N VAL A 232 -1.95 -12.75 -18.09
CA VAL A 232 -1.93 -11.35 -17.65
C VAL A 232 -0.57 -10.98 -17.08
N GLU A 233 0.00 -9.86 -17.53
CA GLU A 233 1.26 -9.35 -16.97
C GLU A 233 0.94 -8.31 -15.89
N PRO A 234 1.44 -8.48 -14.63
CA PRO A 234 1.33 -7.45 -13.62
C PRO A 234 1.92 -6.12 -14.10
N GLU A 235 1.39 -5.02 -13.60
CA GLU A 235 1.94 -3.72 -13.93
C GLU A 235 3.38 -3.61 -13.40
N ALA A 236 4.29 -3.34 -14.32
CA ALA A 236 5.68 -3.04 -13.98
C ALA A 236 5.85 -1.52 -13.99
N LEU A 237 6.59 -0.98 -13.01
CA LEU A 237 7.04 0.41 -13.11
C LEU A 237 7.81 0.58 -14.43
N PRO A 238 7.68 1.76 -15.08
CA PRO A 238 8.44 2.05 -16.28
C PRO A 238 9.94 1.73 -16.13
N ALA A 239 10.58 1.25 -17.19
CA ALA A 239 12.00 0.87 -17.16
C ALA A 239 12.92 2.04 -16.79
N ASP A 240 12.46 3.28 -17.01
CA ASP A 240 13.12 4.54 -16.67
C ASP A 240 12.57 5.16 -15.37
N ALA A 241 11.82 4.42 -14.58
CA ALA A 241 11.35 4.91 -13.28
C ALA A 241 12.51 5.42 -12.42
N PRO A 242 12.32 6.52 -11.67
CA PRO A 242 13.41 7.10 -10.88
C PRO A 242 13.87 6.15 -9.77
N PHE A 243 15.18 6.15 -9.51
CA PHE A 243 15.74 5.35 -8.44
C PHE A 243 15.25 5.83 -7.07
N ARG A 244 14.75 4.88 -6.26
CA ARG A 244 14.38 5.08 -4.86
C ARG A 244 14.83 3.89 -4.02
N MET A 245 15.49 4.20 -2.92
CA MET A 245 15.87 3.23 -1.91
C MET A 245 15.68 3.84 -0.51
N PRO A 246 14.55 3.56 0.14
CA PRO A 246 14.35 3.93 1.54
C PRO A 246 15.34 3.19 2.44
N ILE A 247 16.03 3.93 3.31
CA ILE A 247 17.04 3.36 4.21
C ILE A 247 16.36 2.72 5.43
N GLN A 248 16.57 1.42 5.56
CA GLN A 248 16.04 0.61 6.65
C GLN A 248 17.03 0.51 7.83
N LEU A 249 18.32 0.44 7.54
CA LEU A 249 19.36 0.25 8.53
C LEU A 249 20.68 0.86 8.05
N VAL A 250 21.43 1.46 8.98
CA VAL A 250 22.81 1.87 8.77
C VAL A 250 23.73 0.87 9.46
N LEU A 251 24.57 0.21 8.70
CA LEU A 251 25.52 -0.78 9.18
C LEU A 251 26.88 -0.13 9.40
N ARG A 252 27.48 -0.42 10.54
CA ARG A 252 28.88 -0.10 10.83
C ARG A 252 29.58 -1.38 11.27
N ALA A 253 30.60 -1.77 10.53
CA ALA A 253 31.41 -2.93 10.88
C ALA A 253 32.83 -2.50 11.27
N ALA A 254 33.59 -3.40 11.87
CA ALA A 254 35.02 -3.21 12.09
C ALA A 254 35.71 -2.89 10.75
N ASN A 255 36.78 -2.05 10.77
CA ASN A 255 37.53 -1.59 9.60
C ASN A 255 36.84 -0.49 8.76
N ASP A 256 36.21 0.50 9.41
CA ASP A 256 35.62 1.68 8.77
C ASP A 256 34.55 1.41 7.69
N PHE A 257 33.99 0.18 7.63
CA PHE A 257 32.88 -0.09 6.73
C PHE A 257 31.61 0.58 7.24
N ARG A 258 31.07 1.50 6.45
CA ARG A 258 29.75 2.10 6.63
C ARG A 258 28.87 1.73 5.42
N GLY A 259 27.75 1.07 5.71
CA GLY A 259 26.82 0.59 4.69
C GLY A 259 25.41 1.06 4.97
N TYR A 260 24.69 1.39 3.92
CA TYR A 260 23.28 1.84 3.97
C TYR A 260 22.42 0.73 3.39
N ALA A 261 21.69 0.03 4.26
CA ALA A 261 20.87 -1.10 3.90
C ALA A 261 19.43 -0.68 3.56
N GLY A 262 18.89 -1.24 2.50
CA GLY A 262 17.51 -1.03 2.08
C GLY A 262 17.14 -1.90 0.89
N THR A 263 15.88 -1.84 0.50
CA THR A 263 15.38 -2.46 -0.73
C THR A 263 15.23 -1.39 -1.80
N VAL A 264 15.70 -1.66 -3.00
CA VAL A 264 15.44 -0.80 -4.16
C VAL A 264 13.94 -0.90 -4.49
N THR A 265 13.19 0.17 -4.23
CA THR A 265 11.74 0.18 -4.44
C THR A 265 11.34 0.63 -5.83
N SER A 266 12.22 1.35 -6.52
CA SER A 266 12.01 1.85 -7.87
C SER A 266 13.32 2.10 -8.59
N GLY A 267 13.30 2.01 -9.92
CA GLY A 267 14.44 2.28 -10.78
C GLY A 267 15.58 1.28 -10.65
N ARG A 268 16.77 1.73 -10.95
CA ARG A 268 18.01 0.95 -10.89
C ARG A 268 19.18 1.83 -10.51
N ILE A 269 20.23 1.23 -9.95
CA ILE A 269 21.45 1.91 -9.56
C ILE A 269 22.69 1.07 -9.92
N ARG A 270 23.78 1.71 -10.27
CA ARG A 270 25.05 1.07 -10.64
C ARG A 270 26.17 1.52 -9.71
N ARG A 271 27.18 0.69 -9.56
CA ARG A 271 28.44 1.12 -8.99
C ARG A 271 29.01 2.30 -9.80
N GLY A 272 29.43 3.36 -9.12
CA GLY A 272 29.90 4.61 -9.72
C GLY A 272 28.83 5.66 -9.99
N ASP A 273 27.55 5.33 -9.85
CA ASP A 273 26.47 6.30 -9.97
C ASP A 273 26.46 7.27 -8.79
N ARG A 274 26.08 8.52 -9.05
CA ARG A 274 25.87 9.53 -8.02
C ARG A 274 24.46 9.46 -7.48
N ILE A 275 24.37 9.31 -6.17
CA ILE A 275 23.08 9.35 -5.43
C ILE A 275 23.02 10.58 -4.56
N VAL A 276 21.81 10.89 -4.09
CA VAL A 276 21.54 11.97 -3.16
C VAL A 276 20.61 11.49 -2.06
N ASP A 277 20.88 11.88 -0.82
CA ASP A 277 19.86 11.84 0.22
C ASP A 277 18.78 12.88 -0.10
N ALA A 278 17.57 12.42 -0.31
CA ALA A 278 16.48 13.27 -0.77
C ALA A 278 16.18 14.42 0.21
N ARG A 279 16.32 14.18 1.52
CA ARG A 279 16.02 15.17 2.56
C ARG A 279 17.09 16.24 2.67
N SER A 280 18.34 15.84 2.89
CA SER A 280 19.43 16.79 3.11
C SER A 280 20.00 17.39 1.82
N GLY A 281 19.85 16.69 0.69
CA GLY A 281 20.44 17.05 -0.57
C GLY A 281 21.93 16.71 -0.70
N HIS A 282 22.53 16.12 0.32
CA HIS A 282 23.91 15.66 0.24
C HIS A 282 24.05 14.50 -0.73
N SER A 283 25.08 14.53 -1.54
CA SER A 283 25.33 13.52 -2.59
C SER A 283 26.65 12.82 -2.40
N ALA A 284 26.69 11.56 -2.81
CA ALA A 284 27.90 10.73 -2.81
C ALA A 284 27.87 9.79 -4.02
N ILE A 285 29.00 9.12 -4.29
CA ILE A 285 29.13 8.12 -5.35
C ILE A 285 29.05 6.73 -4.72
N ILE A 286 28.34 5.81 -5.36
CA ILE A 286 28.27 4.42 -4.95
C ILE A 286 29.62 3.74 -5.21
N GLU A 287 30.29 3.34 -4.15
CA GLU A 287 31.52 2.59 -4.23
C GLU A 287 31.26 1.09 -4.41
N ARG A 288 30.33 0.52 -3.64
CA ARG A 288 29.95 -0.90 -3.69
C ARG A 288 28.46 -1.08 -3.52
N ILE A 289 27.92 -2.14 -4.15
CA ILE A 289 26.58 -2.65 -3.96
C ILE A 289 26.72 -4.07 -3.41
N VAL A 290 26.52 -4.25 -2.13
CA VAL A 290 26.84 -5.48 -1.39
C VAL A 290 25.56 -6.28 -1.14
N THR A 291 25.61 -7.58 -1.40
CA THR A 291 24.57 -8.57 -1.03
C THR A 291 25.17 -9.71 -0.24
N MET A 292 24.36 -10.64 0.23
CA MET A 292 24.86 -11.85 0.90
C MET A 292 25.69 -12.75 -0.02
N ASP A 293 25.42 -12.73 -1.33
CA ASP A 293 26.06 -13.56 -2.35
C ASP A 293 27.28 -12.88 -2.99
N GLY A 294 27.59 -11.64 -2.57
CA GLY A 294 28.71 -10.84 -3.09
C GLY A 294 28.29 -9.50 -3.63
N ASP A 295 29.23 -8.78 -4.26
CA ASP A 295 29.00 -7.46 -4.81
C ASP A 295 28.32 -7.51 -6.18
N LEU A 296 27.33 -6.64 -6.36
CA LEU A 296 26.65 -6.45 -7.65
C LEU A 296 27.24 -5.25 -8.40
N ALA A 297 27.23 -5.34 -9.74
CA ALA A 297 27.51 -4.20 -10.59
C ALA A 297 26.29 -3.25 -10.72
N ILE A 298 25.10 -3.81 -10.64
CA ILE A 298 23.81 -3.11 -10.79
C ILE A 298 22.83 -3.73 -9.79
N ALA A 299 22.04 -2.88 -9.11
CA ALA A 299 20.85 -3.30 -8.38
C ALA A 299 19.59 -2.71 -9.05
N ILE A 300 18.50 -3.48 -9.04
CA ILE A 300 17.23 -3.13 -9.66
C ILE A 300 16.09 -3.22 -8.63
N LYS A 301 14.90 -2.75 -8.99
CA LYS A 301 13.69 -2.88 -8.16
C LYS A 301 13.53 -4.30 -7.62
N GLY A 302 13.35 -4.40 -6.30
CA GLY A 302 13.19 -5.65 -5.55
C GLY A 302 14.48 -6.14 -4.88
N ASP A 303 15.65 -5.70 -5.30
CA ASP A 303 16.92 -6.11 -4.70
C ASP A 303 17.08 -5.51 -3.30
N ALA A 304 17.36 -6.36 -2.33
CA ALA A 304 17.76 -5.97 -0.98
C ALA A 304 19.29 -5.87 -0.93
N VAL A 305 19.80 -4.65 -0.78
CA VAL A 305 21.24 -4.36 -0.90
C VAL A 305 21.76 -3.47 0.22
N VAL A 306 23.07 -3.48 0.40
CA VAL A 306 23.82 -2.53 1.23
C VAL A 306 24.70 -1.70 0.30
N LEU A 307 24.50 -0.38 0.29
CA LEU A 307 25.31 0.54 -0.46
C LEU A 307 26.46 1.07 0.39
N SER A 308 27.70 1.01 -0.09
CA SER A 308 28.86 1.73 0.43
C SER A 308 29.11 2.94 -0.46
N LEU A 309 29.47 4.07 0.15
CA LEU A 309 29.64 5.35 -0.52
C LEU A 309 31.09 5.82 -0.42
N ASP A 310 31.54 6.58 -1.42
CA ASP A 310 32.89 7.17 -1.49
C ASP A 310 33.15 8.24 -0.42
N THR A 311 32.08 8.83 0.10
CA THR A 311 32.12 9.89 1.11
C THR A 311 31.07 9.63 2.16
N ASP A 312 31.44 9.81 3.41
CA ASP A 312 30.52 9.74 4.53
C ASP A 312 29.55 10.93 4.49
N ILE A 313 28.27 10.63 4.27
CA ILE A 313 27.17 11.59 4.39
C ILE A 313 26.26 11.17 5.54
N ASP A 314 25.61 12.14 6.19
CA ASP A 314 24.75 11.87 7.34
C ASP A 314 23.39 11.33 6.87
N ILE A 315 23.33 10.00 6.74
CA ILE A 315 22.12 9.25 6.38
C ILE A 315 21.72 8.40 7.59
N SER A 316 20.46 8.43 7.92
CA SER A 316 19.85 7.60 8.97
C SER A 316 18.65 6.82 8.42
N ARG A 317 18.14 5.90 9.23
CA ARG A 317 16.85 5.25 8.92
C ARG A 317 15.77 6.31 8.70
N GLY A 318 14.97 6.14 7.67
CA GLY A 318 13.94 7.10 7.25
C GLY A 318 14.37 8.03 6.12
N ALA A 319 15.67 8.09 5.81
CA ALA A 319 16.15 8.76 4.60
C ALA A 319 15.74 7.97 3.34
N VAL A 320 15.62 8.66 2.22
CA VAL A 320 15.38 8.05 0.90
C VAL A 320 16.54 8.43 -0.01
N LEU A 321 17.30 7.43 -0.46
CA LEU A 321 18.28 7.64 -1.50
C LEU A 321 17.60 7.70 -2.87
N SER A 322 17.99 8.69 -3.65
CA SER A 322 17.45 8.94 -4.99
C SER A 322 18.53 9.35 -5.97
N GLU A 323 18.22 9.34 -7.25
CA GLU A 323 19.08 9.95 -8.26
C GLU A 323 19.04 11.49 -8.17
N THR A 324 20.10 12.15 -8.58
CA THR A 324 20.28 13.61 -8.39
C THR A 324 19.28 14.45 -9.15
N GLY A 325 18.83 14.01 -10.32
CA GLY A 325 17.95 14.76 -11.23
C GLY A 325 16.45 14.61 -10.96
N ARG A 326 16.02 13.56 -10.25
CA ARG A 326 14.61 13.23 -10.02
C ARG A 326 14.39 12.86 -8.55
N ARG A 327 14.49 13.85 -7.66
CA ARG A 327 14.27 13.64 -6.22
C ARG A 327 12.79 13.57 -5.88
N PRO A 328 12.42 12.83 -4.83
CA PRO A 328 11.10 12.97 -4.22
C PRO A 328 10.91 14.39 -3.65
N THR A 329 9.68 14.79 -3.47
CA THR A 329 9.35 16.08 -2.85
C THR A 329 9.59 15.99 -1.34
N ASN A 330 10.33 16.94 -0.79
CA ASN A 330 10.37 17.13 0.67
C ASN A 330 9.17 17.96 1.07
N ALA A 331 8.13 17.30 1.56
CA ALA A 331 6.85 17.92 1.86
C ALA A 331 6.55 17.89 3.36
N ASP A 332 5.94 18.94 3.85
CA ASP A 332 5.33 19.04 5.18
C ASP A 332 3.82 19.28 5.10
N VAL A 333 3.28 19.64 3.91
CA VAL A 333 1.85 19.67 3.63
C VAL A 333 1.53 18.67 2.55
N ILE A 334 0.58 17.77 2.83
CA ILE A 334 0.15 16.76 1.88
C ILE A 334 -1.37 16.70 1.81
N GLU A 335 -1.90 16.41 0.62
CA GLU A 335 -3.27 15.96 0.43
C GLU A 335 -3.25 14.46 0.18
N THR A 336 -4.21 13.79 0.74
CA THR A 336 -4.21 12.32 0.79
C THR A 336 -5.62 11.80 0.59
N ARG A 337 -5.72 10.60 0.02
CA ARG A 337 -6.92 9.77 0.14
C ARG A 337 -6.59 8.57 1.00
N LEU A 338 -7.38 8.31 2.02
CA LEU A 338 -7.14 7.24 2.97
C LEU A 338 -8.41 6.44 3.28
N VAL A 339 -8.23 5.21 3.74
CA VAL A 339 -9.29 4.42 4.36
C VAL A 339 -9.09 4.44 5.88
N TRP A 340 -10.15 4.80 6.61
CA TRP A 340 -10.13 4.80 8.06
C TRP A 340 -10.40 3.40 8.59
N LEU A 341 -9.49 2.86 9.40
CA LEU A 341 -9.47 1.45 9.84
C LEU A 341 -9.80 1.27 11.32
N SER A 342 -9.78 2.36 12.09
CA SER A 342 -10.10 2.32 13.52
C SER A 342 -11.61 2.30 13.74
N GLU A 343 -12.07 1.57 14.77
CA GLU A 343 -13.46 1.62 15.19
C GLU A 343 -13.83 2.98 15.81
N ALA A 344 -12.87 3.64 16.47
CA ALA A 344 -13.04 5.01 16.91
C ALA A 344 -12.97 5.95 15.69
N PRO A 345 -13.89 6.91 15.55
CA PRO A 345 -13.84 7.89 14.48
C PRO A 345 -12.61 8.79 14.61
N PHE A 346 -12.27 9.50 13.54
CA PHE A 346 -11.22 10.50 13.56
C PHE A 346 -11.51 11.58 14.62
N ASP A 347 -10.50 11.87 15.43
CA ASP A 347 -10.55 12.93 16.44
C ASP A 347 -9.34 13.87 16.22
N PRO A 348 -9.57 15.14 15.85
CA PRO A 348 -8.49 16.10 15.59
C PRO A 348 -7.66 16.47 16.83
N GLU A 349 -8.14 16.20 18.03
CA GLU A 349 -7.43 16.46 19.28
C GLU A 349 -6.42 15.35 19.63
N LEU A 350 -6.50 14.20 18.97
CA LEU A 350 -5.57 13.10 19.19
C LEU A 350 -4.30 13.30 18.34
N GLY A 351 -3.16 12.90 18.92
CA GLY A 351 -1.90 12.86 18.21
C GLY A 351 -1.81 11.68 17.24
N TYR A 352 -1.32 11.95 16.03
CA TYR A 352 -1.07 10.93 15.02
C TYR A 352 0.37 10.96 14.52
N LEU A 353 0.84 9.82 14.05
CA LEU A 353 2.13 9.65 13.38
C LEU A 353 1.89 9.14 11.97
N LEU A 354 2.49 9.77 10.98
CA LEU A 354 2.52 9.27 9.61
C LEU A 354 3.75 8.40 9.42
N ARG A 355 3.54 7.15 9.04
CA ARG A 355 4.59 6.19 8.75
C ARG A 355 4.64 5.91 7.26
N THR A 356 5.78 6.21 6.64
CA THR A 356 6.14 5.76 5.29
C THR A 356 6.87 4.42 5.32
N ALA A 357 7.51 4.01 4.24
CA ALA A 357 8.29 2.76 4.19
C ALA A 357 9.32 2.63 5.33
N THR A 358 10.01 3.73 5.68
CA THR A 358 11.10 3.70 6.68
C THR A 358 11.06 4.86 7.68
N ASP A 359 10.31 5.93 7.36
CA ASP A 359 10.23 7.14 8.19
C ASP A 359 8.97 7.15 9.06
N LEU A 360 9.05 7.84 10.20
CA LEU A 360 7.94 8.06 11.12
C LEU A 360 7.91 9.54 11.49
N VAL A 361 6.87 10.24 11.07
CA VAL A 361 6.75 11.70 11.14
C VAL A 361 5.55 12.08 11.97
N PRO A 362 5.69 12.95 12.98
CA PRO A 362 4.55 13.49 13.71
C PRO A 362 3.61 14.26 12.78
N VAL A 363 2.31 14.10 12.98
CA VAL A 363 1.27 14.90 12.34
C VAL A 363 0.95 16.07 13.27
N THR A 364 1.12 17.28 12.77
CA THR A 364 0.81 18.51 13.52
C THR A 364 -0.69 18.81 13.49
N SER A 365 -1.31 18.63 12.32
CA SER A 365 -2.76 18.75 12.17
C SER A 365 -3.24 17.89 11.00
N MET A 366 -4.48 17.46 11.08
CA MET A 366 -5.18 16.76 10.02
C MET A 366 -6.61 17.27 9.95
N SER A 367 -7.11 17.43 8.73
CA SER A 367 -8.51 17.77 8.47
C SER A 367 -9.08 16.86 7.38
N VAL A 368 -10.31 16.41 7.58
CA VAL A 368 -11.10 15.70 6.58
C VAL A 368 -11.82 16.73 5.73
N SER A 369 -11.68 16.65 4.42
CA SER A 369 -12.34 17.55 3.47
C SER A 369 -13.57 16.94 2.82
N ALA A 370 -13.54 15.62 2.58
CA ALA A 370 -14.65 14.91 1.97
C ALA A 370 -14.62 13.40 2.27
N LEU A 371 -15.75 12.76 2.09
CA LEU A 371 -15.91 11.28 2.09
C LEU A 371 -16.37 10.82 0.72
N ILE A 372 -15.94 9.63 0.33
CA ILE A 372 -16.43 8.95 -0.87
C ILE A 372 -17.74 8.23 -0.53
N ASP A 373 -18.81 8.60 -1.19
CA ASP A 373 -20.08 7.89 -1.08
C ASP A 373 -20.06 6.63 -1.95
N PHE A 374 -20.22 5.45 -1.34
CA PHE A 374 -20.14 4.17 -2.06
C PHE A 374 -21.37 3.88 -2.95
N GLU A 375 -22.45 4.64 -2.85
CA GLU A 375 -23.59 4.49 -3.74
C GLU A 375 -23.39 5.27 -5.06
N THR A 376 -22.89 6.51 -4.94
CA THR A 376 -22.72 7.41 -6.11
C THR A 376 -21.27 7.48 -6.58
N LEU A 377 -20.29 7.07 -5.75
CA LEU A 377 -18.84 7.26 -5.90
C LEU A 377 -18.40 8.73 -5.95
N GLU A 378 -19.30 9.62 -5.58
CA GLU A 378 -18.99 11.05 -5.51
C GLU A 378 -18.29 11.39 -4.18
N SER A 379 -17.42 12.38 -4.25
CA SER A 379 -16.79 12.98 -3.07
C SER A 379 -17.76 13.98 -2.44
N LYS A 380 -18.23 13.70 -1.23
CA LYS A 380 -19.15 14.55 -0.47
C LYS A 380 -18.39 15.30 0.64
N PRO A 381 -18.55 16.63 0.75
CA PRO A 381 -17.91 17.40 1.82
C PRO A 381 -18.20 16.81 3.21
N ALA A 382 -17.15 16.63 4.01
CA ALA A 382 -17.24 16.10 5.36
C ALA A 382 -16.12 16.69 6.23
N HIS A 383 -16.31 16.64 7.56
CA HIS A 383 -15.33 17.12 8.53
C HIS A 383 -14.84 16.03 9.48
N ASN A 384 -15.38 14.83 9.35
CA ASN A 384 -14.99 13.67 10.14
C ASN A 384 -15.11 12.40 9.29
N CYS A 385 -14.45 11.31 9.70
CA CYS A 385 -14.55 9.99 9.10
C CYS A 385 -14.61 8.91 10.19
N GLY A 386 -15.29 7.83 9.87
CA GLY A 386 -15.43 6.66 10.72
C GLY A 386 -14.90 5.39 10.06
N VAL A 387 -15.06 4.26 10.74
CA VAL A 387 -14.56 2.96 10.28
C VAL A 387 -15.05 2.63 8.87
N ASN A 388 -14.12 2.22 8.02
CA ASN A 388 -14.34 1.84 6.62
C ASN A 388 -14.70 2.99 5.66
N ASP A 389 -14.68 4.24 6.12
CA ASP A 389 -14.82 5.38 5.23
C ASP A 389 -13.55 5.58 4.41
N ILE A 390 -13.72 5.96 3.15
CA ILE A 390 -12.64 6.52 2.32
C ILE A 390 -12.77 8.03 2.37
N ALA A 391 -11.73 8.70 2.87
CA ALA A 391 -11.71 10.12 3.12
C ALA A 391 -10.61 10.82 2.33
N ASP A 392 -10.91 12.00 1.80
CA ASP A 392 -9.93 12.95 1.32
C ASP A 392 -9.52 13.86 2.49
N CYS A 393 -8.22 13.94 2.76
CA CYS A 393 -7.69 14.63 3.93
C CYS A 393 -6.50 15.52 3.56
N ARG A 394 -6.36 16.60 4.31
CA ARG A 394 -5.16 17.44 4.32
C ARG A 394 -4.41 17.23 5.62
N ILE A 395 -3.11 16.94 5.51
CA ILE A 395 -2.24 16.62 6.65
C ILE A 395 -1.06 17.60 6.65
N LEU A 396 -0.81 18.20 7.81
CA LEU A 396 0.39 18.97 8.09
C LEU A 396 1.33 18.14 8.95
N LEU A 397 2.55 17.94 8.48
CA LEU A 397 3.59 17.15 9.15
C LEU A 397 4.43 18.05 10.07
N GLY A 398 4.89 17.52 11.18
CA GLY A 398 5.76 18.22 12.13
C GLY A 398 7.19 18.47 11.62
N ARG A 399 7.56 17.82 10.53
CA ARG A 399 8.79 18.06 9.76
C ARG A 399 8.63 17.55 8.34
N PRO A 400 9.43 18.07 7.38
CA PRO A 400 9.40 17.56 6.01
C PRO A 400 9.74 16.07 5.93
N ALA A 401 9.01 15.36 5.07
CA ALA A 401 9.26 13.98 4.68
C ALA A 401 9.53 13.91 3.16
N SER A 402 10.39 12.97 2.75
CA SER A 402 10.70 12.74 1.34
C SER A 402 9.65 11.80 0.74
N LEU A 403 8.76 12.33 -0.10
CA LEU A 403 7.55 11.68 -0.57
C LEU A 403 7.41 11.81 -2.08
N ASP A 404 6.89 10.78 -2.72
CA ASP A 404 6.42 10.82 -4.10
C ASP A 404 4.88 10.84 -4.14
N LEU A 405 4.30 11.23 -5.25
CA LEU A 405 2.86 11.05 -5.46
C LEU A 405 2.59 9.58 -5.74
N PHE A 406 1.52 9.05 -5.19
CA PHE A 406 1.18 7.64 -5.33
C PHE A 406 1.01 7.20 -6.80
N ARG A 407 0.39 8.05 -7.62
CA ARG A 407 0.20 7.78 -9.05
C ARG A 407 1.52 7.61 -9.82
N ASP A 408 2.61 8.26 -9.35
CA ASP A 408 3.91 8.23 -10.02
C ASP A 408 4.79 7.11 -9.46
N LEU A 409 4.82 6.95 -8.13
CA LEU A 409 5.62 5.94 -7.43
C LEU A 409 4.88 5.41 -6.18
N PRO A 410 4.03 4.37 -6.32
CA PRO A 410 3.27 3.81 -5.21
C PRO A 410 4.10 3.44 -3.96
N PRO A 411 5.31 2.84 -4.07
CA PRO A 411 6.06 2.43 -2.88
C PRO A 411 6.49 3.57 -1.96
N THR A 412 6.69 4.77 -2.48
CA THR A 412 7.10 5.97 -1.72
C THR A 412 5.98 7.02 -1.64
N GLY A 413 4.84 6.74 -2.29
CA GLY A 413 3.63 7.56 -2.28
C GLY A 413 2.52 7.03 -1.38
N SER A 414 2.76 5.98 -0.59
CA SER A 414 1.81 5.40 0.36
C SER A 414 2.28 5.57 1.80
N PHE A 415 1.31 5.56 2.72
CA PHE A 415 1.58 5.69 4.16
C PHE A 415 0.53 4.97 4.99
N VAL A 416 0.83 4.79 6.28
CA VAL A 416 -0.15 4.48 7.30
C VAL A 416 -0.17 5.56 8.38
N LEU A 417 -1.34 5.84 8.95
CA LEU A 417 -1.49 6.65 10.15
C LEU A 417 -1.51 5.75 11.37
N ILE A 418 -0.80 6.17 12.39
CA ILE A 418 -0.65 5.47 13.66
C ILE A 418 -1.09 6.42 14.77
N SER A 419 -1.92 5.93 15.68
CA SER A 419 -2.23 6.64 16.92
C SER A 419 -0.97 6.83 17.77
N ALA A 420 -0.69 8.05 18.18
CA ALA A 420 0.47 8.33 19.03
C ALA A 420 0.29 7.85 20.48
N ILE A 421 -0.95 7.46 20.88
CA ILE A 421 -1.28 7.03 22.24
C ILE A 421 -0.93 5.56 22.44
N ASP A 422 -1.42 4.69 21.56
CA ASP A 422 -1.32 3.23 21.70
C ASP A 422 -0.51 2.54 20.60
N GLY A 423 -0.07 3.28 19.59
CA GLY A 423 0.68 2.75 18.45
C GLY A 423 -0.17 1.95 17.45
N ALA A 424 -1.49 1.96 17.57
CA ALA A 424 -2.38 1.26 16.65
C ALA A 424 -2.42 1.93 15.27
N THR A 425 -2.49 1.13 14.21
CA THR A 425 -2.74 1.66 12.86
C THR A 425 -4.21 2.06 12.76
N VAL A 426 -4.47 3.35 12.51
CA VAL A 426 -5.82 3.92 12.44
C VAL A 426 -6.29 4.18 11.01
N ALA A 427 -5.37 4.38 10.05
CA ALA A 427 -5.70 4.52 8.64
C ALA A 427 -4.55 4.06 7.73
N GLY A 428 -4.88 3.71 6.50
CA GLY A 428 -3.94 3.52 5.41
C GLY A 428 -4.31 4.43 4.25
N GLY A 429 -3.33 5.03 3.58
CA GLY A 429 -3.64 6.00 2.54
C GLY A 429 -2.53 6.25 1.53
N VAL A 430 -2.86 7.06 0.55
CA VAL A 430 -2.02 7.42 -0.56
C VAL A 430 -1.88 8.94 -0.67
N ILE A 431 -0.74 9.40 -1.15
CA ILE A 431 -0.43 10.81 -1.31
C ILE A 431 -0.88 11.24 -2.71
N THR A 432 -1.85 12.14 -2.75
CA THR A 432 -2.41 12.67 -3.99
C THR A 432 -1.76 13.98 -4.40
N TRP A 433 -1.27 14.75 -3.42
CA TRP A 433 -0.54 15.98 -3.63
C TRP A 433 0.43 16.22 -2.46
N ALA A 434 1.58 16.81 -2.75
CA ALA A 434 2.62 17.09 -1.78
C ALA A 434 3.29 18.43 -2.10
N GLN A 435 3.45 19.27 -1.08
CA GLN A 435 4.15 20.52 -1.20
C GLN A 435 5.23 20.62 -0.11
N SER A 436 6.41 21.06 -0.52
CA SER A 436 7.35 21.63 0.42
C SER A 436 6.74 22.92 0.94
N GLY A 437 6.33 22.93 2.20
CA GLY A 437 6.14 24.15 2.90
C GLY A 437 7.52 24.74 3.18
N ALA A 438 8.10 25.41 2.23
CA ALA A 438 8.76 26.63 2.65
C ALA A 438 7.70 27.33 3.49
N PRO A 439 7.96 27.84 4.71
CA PRO A 439 6.93 28.51 5.45
C PRO A 439 6.25 29.41 4.44
N ALA A 440 4.99 29.07 4.08
CA ALA A 440 4.14 30.11 3.55
C ALA A 440 4.40 31.18 4.57
N MET A 441 4.96 32.29 4.15
CA MET A 441 4.92 33.48 4.96
C MET A 441 3.45 33.60 5.29
N SER A 442 3.07 32.98 6.43
CA SER A 442 1.74 33.14 6.96
C SER A 442 1.62 34.65 7.08
N ASP A 443 0.50 35.18 6.70
CA ASP A 443 0.16 36.61 7.03
C ASP A 443 0.28 36.90 8.54
N ASN A 444 0.69 35.91 9.32
CA ASN A 444 1.02 35.90 10.75
C ASN A 444 2.53 35.88 11.03
N VAL A 445 3.36 36.52 10.22
CA VAL A 445 4.72 36.87 10.67
C VAL A 445 4.56 37.92 11.77
N LEU A 446 4.97 37.59 12.98
CA LEU A 446 5.01 38.55 14.06
C LEU A 446 5.96 39.70 13.67
N VAL A 447 5.44 40.85 13.33
CA VAL A 447 6.24 42.03 12.99
C VAL A 447 6.64 42.68 14.29
N LEU A 448 7.91 42.58 14.67
CA LEU A 448 8.47 43.36 15.76
C LEU A 448 8.70 44.79 15.28
N ASN A 449 7.71 45.61 15.48
CA ASN A 449 7.79 47.06 15.20
C ASN A 449 8.11 47.82 16.48
N ARG A 450 8.43 49.11 16.30
CA ARG A 450 8.80 49.97 17.40
C ARG A 450 7.68 50.15 18.45
N GLU A 451 6.45 50.14 18.02
CA GLU A 451 5.29 50.30 18.90
C GLU A 451 5.10 49.09 19.81
N LEU A 452 5.22 47.86 19.25
CA LEU A 452 5.10 46.61 20.01
C LEU A 452 6.23 46.46 21.05
N LEU A 453 7.47 46.80 20.68
CA LEU A 453 8.63 46.63 21.56
C LEU A 453 8.69 47.76 22.63
N ALA A 454 8.15 48.94 22.33
CA ALA A 454 8.09 50.06 23.29
C ALA A 454 7.13 49.81 24.47
N HIS A 455 6.15 48.92 24.32
CA HIS A 455 5.24 48.52 25.41
C HIS A 455 5.83 47.37 26.28
N GLY A 456 6.99 46.83 25.92
CA GLY A 456 7.62 45.71 26.61
C GLY A 456 9.12 45.90 26.84
N VAL A 457 9.93 45.16 26.08
CA VAL A 457 11.39 45.02 26.29
C VAL A 457 12.16 46.34 26.08
N CYS A 458 11.59 47.33 25.42
CA CYS A 458 12.20 48.62 25.11
C CYS A 458 11.44 49.81 25.71
N ALA A 459 10.63 49.60 26.74
CA ALA A 459 9.82 50.64 27.37
C ALA A 459 10.64 51.74 28.08
N ASP A 460 11.89 51.45 28.38
CA ASP A 460 12.85 52.37 29.05
C ASP A 460 13.67 53.21 28.09
N LEU A 461 13.56 53.00 26.76
CA LEU A 461 14.37 53.65 25.75
C LEU A 461 13.69 54.90 25.18
N GLY A 462 14.48 55.99 25.01
CA GLY A 462 14.07 57.25 24.39
C GLY A 462 14.34 57.30 22.88
N ASN A 463 14.58 58.51 22.36
CA ASN A 463 14.83 58.74 20.94
C ASN A 463 16.28 59.19 20.63
N SER A 464 17.20 59.09 21.61
CA SER A 464 18.61 59.41 21.35
C SER A 464 19.25 58.42 20.37
N PRO A 465 20.35 58.76 19.69
CA PRO A 465 21.07 57.84 18.86
C PRO A 465 21.55 56.55 19.60
N GLU A 466 21.86 56.71 20.89
CA GLU A 466 22.27 55.58 21.74
C GLU A 466 21.07 54.69 22.07
N ASP A 467 19.91 55.24 22.34
CA ASP A 467 18.66 54.54 22.56
C ASP A 467 18.24 53.74 21.30
N GLN A 468 18.45 54.33 20.12
CA GLN A 468 18.13 53.69 18.85
C GLN A 468 19.04 52.46 18.60
N ALA A 469 20.32 52.56 18.93
CA ALA A 469 21.25 51.45 18.80
C ALA A 469 20.89 50.31 19.78
N GLU A 470 20.54 50.66 21.00
CA GLU A 470 20.12 49.70 22.02
C GLU A 470 18.77 49.05 21.67
N PHE A 471 17.87 49.80 21.08
CA PHE A 471 16.59 49.32 20.56
C PHE A 471 16.81 48.21 19.50
N HIS A 472 17.68 48.49 18.53
CA HIS A 472 18.02 47.50 17.49
C HIS A 472 18.62 46.20 18.09
N ARG A 473 19.50 46.35 19.06
CA ARG A 473 20.11 45.20 19.74
C ARG A 473 19.06 44.35 20.44
N ARG A 474 18.20 44.93 21.24
CA ARG A 474 17.12 44.22 21.96
C ARG A 474 16.10 43.59 21.01
N ALA A 475 15.72 44.27 19.93
CA ALA A 475 14.84 43.73 18.91
C ALA A 475 15.40 42.48 18.24
N GLN A 476 16.71 42.47 17.94
CA GLN A 476 17.39 41.30 17.40
C GLN A 476 17.44 40.11 18.40
N GLU A 477 17.68 40.39 19.67
CA GLU A 477 17.68 39.35 20.72
C GLU A 477 16.31 38.70 20.88
N VAL A 478 15.24 39.53 20.91
CA VAL A 478 13.86 39.01 20.95
C VAL A 478 13.53 38.21 19.71
N ALA A 479 13.95 38.68 18.53
CA ALA A 479 13.72 37.91 17.29
C ALA A 479 14.46 36.55 17.28
N ILE A 480 15.66 36.49 17.79
CA ILE A 480 16.42 35.23 17.93
C ILE A 480 15.70 34.26 18.88
N LEU A 481 15.24 34.72 20.02
CA LEU A 481 14.51 33.92 21.00
C LEU A 481 13.19 33.37 20.39
N LEU A 482 12.42 34.23 19.74
CA LEU A 482 11.15 33.82 19.09
C LEU A 482 11.39 32.84 17.93
N ARG A 483 12.40 33.06 17.10
CA ARG A 483 12.78 32.14 16.03
C ARG A 483 13.24 30.78 16.55
N SER A 484 14.01 30.79 17.67
CA SER A 484 14.41 29.54 18.33
C SER A 484 13.22 28.78 18.90
N ALA A 485 12.13 29.46 19.25
CA ALA A 485 10.86 28.88 19.67
C ALA A 485 9.92 28.52 18.49
N GLY A 486 10.39 28.66 17.23
CA GLY A 486 9.60 28.32 16.05
C GLY A 486 8.60 29.40 15.59
N VAL A 487 8.64 30.61 16.16
CA VAL A 487 7.76 31.71 15.77
C VAL A 487 8.40 32.49 14.62
N PRO A 488 7.75 32.59 13.43
CA PRO A 488 8.27 33.38 12.34
C PRO A 488 8.20 34.88 12.70
N VAL A 489 9.33 35.57 12.63
CA VAL A 489 9.47 37.00 13.06
C VAL A 489 10.19 37.77 11.98
N SER A 490 9.62 38.92 11.61
CA SER A 490 10.28 40.02 10.90
C SER A 490 10.50 41.20 11.84
N ILE A 491 11.52 41.99 11.56
CA ILE A 491 11.82 43.24 12.33
C ILE A 491 11.62 44.42 11.37
N GLU A 492 10.71 45.28 11.70
CA GLU A 492 10.49 46.58 11.05
C GLU A 492 10.79 47.67 12.05
N ILE A 493 11.99 48.28 11.92
CA ILE A 493 12.47 49.34 12.81
C ILE A 493 12.68 50.60 12.05
#